data_0bcde450c60740bb07f23b86ca280a3c
#
_entry.id   0bcde450c60740bb07f23b86ca280a3c
#
_cell.length_a   1.000
_cell.length_b   1.000
_cell.length_c   1.000
_cell.angle_alpha   90.00
_cell.angle_beta   90.00
_cell.angle_gamma   90.00
#
_symmetry.space_group_name_H-M   'P 1'
#
loop_
_entity.id
_entity.type
_entity.pdbx_description
1 polymer ?
#
loop_
_entity_poly.entity_id
_entity_poly.type
_entity_poly.pdbx_seq_one_letter_code
_entity_poly.pdbx_strand_id
1 'polypeptide(L)'
;VEAGETLDAVRKLLSKMGYGRQLRSINFGQNYVNSSKNLSPDTVRLIYGENLVESVSKLERYAECQFKYFLTYGLSLRERETYRIGAANVGNILHSTMEKIFSFVRMFRDNDWVHLDEAELEQKAVKFANESAEDEAGPYFEDSSRAAYMKKLLADVASRTARTLRTFIRCGEMDPENFERRFNTSENADNIDRYIFNLPNGLTMSLKGVIDRIDEFTDDRDAYFKIIDYKSSDKKLDIDKVLGGLQMQLVTYGAIACELEKRRMAQLGRPGGIHVGGLLYYTFDNPACDVTAMGDKIRYTDDGMGFAADDEVFGGVLVDTFEKKILEESRYSGLYNGDNRALKVMDNSSATLKNGQRLEETLITDLMEANRRNIERLAGSIAEGSIEINPVNEGKANACKYCDFKGICAFDSKYSGNSYSRIYRGEAENYSRKAEDIKNIKTEYKKVRGDMEKAVKSCDSARKKYEDAKKKVDDRGDKATQKMRD
;
A
#
# COMPACT_ATOMS: atom_id res chain seq x y z
N VAL A 1 41.58 -18.43 35.55
CA VAL A 1 42.68 -17.48 35.80
C VAL A 1 43.95 -18.03 35.22
N GLU A 2 44.38 -19.27 35.50
CA GLU A 2 45.64 -19.87 35.00
C GLU A 2 45.75 -19.96 33.46
N ALA A 3 44.64 -20.24 32.72
CA ALA A 3 44.71 -20.33 31.25
C ALA A 3 44.94 -18.98 30.57
N GLY A 4 44.50 -17.88 31.18
CA GLY A 4 44.73 -16.52 30.66
C GLY A 4 46.18 -16.08 30.85
N GLU A 5 46.79 -16.34 31.99
CA GLU A 5 48.17 -16.01 32.29
C GLU A 5 49.16 -16.78 31.41
N THR A 6 48.87 -18.08 31.16
CA THR A 6 49.64 -18.92 30.25
C THR A 6 49.57 -18.39 28.82
N LEU A 7 48.41 -17.98 28.35
CA LEU A 7 48.23 -17.44 27.01
C LEU A 7 48.96 -16.12 26.80
N ASP A 8 49.00 -15.25 27.81
CA ASP A 8 49.74 -14.00 27.77
C ASP A 8 51.26 -14.21 27.79
N ALA A 9 51.76 -15.18 28.57
CA ALA A 9 53.16 -15.56 28.56
C ALA A 9 53.59 -16.09 27.16
N VAL A 10 52.76 -16.95 26.52
CA VAL A 10 52.99 -17.44 25.17
C VAL A 10 53.01 -16.29 24.17
N ARG A 11 52.04 -15.37 24.24
CA ARG A 11 51.99 -14.18 23.35
C ARG A 11 53.26 -13.31 23.50
N LYS A 12 53.73 -13.07 24.73
CA LYS A 12 54.98 -12.33 24.97
C LYS A 12 56.17 -13.04 24.37
N LEU A 13 56.26 -14.36 24.53
CA LEU A 13 57.35 -15.14 23.96
C LEU A 13 57.37 -15.10 22.43
N LEU A 14 56.23 -15.35 21.81
CA LEU A 14 56.08 -15.25 20.34
C LEU A 14 56.40 -13.85 19.81
N SER A 15 56.03 -12.81 20.51
CA SER A 15 56.38 -11.44 20.13
C SER A 15 57.91 -11.22 20.14
N LYS A 16 58.61 -11.74 21.17
CA LYS A 16 60.09 -11.69 21.25
C LYS A 16 60.75 -12.50 20.14
N MET A 17 60.14 -13.59 19.68
CA MET A 17 60.61 -14.44 18.56
C MET A 17 60.34 -13.81 17.17
N GLY A 18 59.82 -12.58 17.08
CA GLY A 18 59.60 -11.91 15.80
C GLY A 18 58.18 -12.11 15.18
N TYR A 19 57.28 -12.86 15.85
CA TYR A 19 55.93 -13.12 15.37
C TYR A 19 54.89 -12.02 15.71
N GLY A 20 55.36 -10.83 16.04
CA GLY A 20 54.51 -9.73 16.46
C GLY A 20 53.48 -9.30 15.42
N ARG A 21 53.78 -9.46 14.09
CA ARG A 21 52.80 -9.16 13.01
C ARG A 21 51.68 -10.18 12.99
N GLN A 22 52.00 -11.45 13.11
CA GLN A 22 51.04 -12.56 13.14
C GLN A 22 50.13 -12.47 14.36
N LEU A 23 50.72 -12.16 15.54
CA LEU A 23 49.95 -11.94 16.78
C LEU A 23 48.97 -10.76 16.65
N ARG A 24 49.37 -9.67 16.01
CA ARG A 24 48.44 -8.56 15.74
C ARG A 24 47.30 -8.97 14.82
N SER A 25 47.61 -9.74 13.77
CA SER A 25 46.56 -10.26 12.85
C SER A 25 45.61 -11.20 13.54
N ILE A 26 46.11 -12.10 14.40
CA ILE A 26 45.28 -13.03 15.20
C ILE A 26 44.39 -12.21 16.18
N ASN A 27 45.00 -11.28 16.90
CA ASN A 27 44.26 -10.45 17.86
C ASN A 27 43.22 -9.56 17.18
N PHE A 28 43.53 -9.03 15.98
CA PHE A 28 42.56 -8.32 15.15
C PHE A 28 41.42 -9.23 14.74
N GLY A 29 41.69 -10.44 14.26
CA GLY A 29 40.67 -11.41 13.85
C GLY A 29 39.78 -11.86 15.02
N GLN A 30 40.36 -12.06 16.23
CA GLN A 30 39.63 -12.45 17.43
C GLN A 30 38.70 -11.35 17.97
N ASN A 31 39.09 -10.09 17.78
CA ASN A 31 38.34 -8.92 18.27
C ASN A 31 37.65 -8.17 17.13
N TYR A 32 37.59 -8.79 15.95
CA TYR A 32 36.93 -8.16 14.81
C TYR A 32 35.45 -8.03 15.06
N VAL A 33 34.97 -6.80 14.96
CA VAL A 33 33.53 -6.45 14.97
C VAL A 33 33.23 -5.86 13.60
N ASN A 34 32.32 -6.50 12.89
CA ASN A 34 31.84 -5.99 11.60
C ASN A 34 30.87 -4.84 11.85
N SER A 35 31.39 -3.65 12.05
CA SER A 35 30.61 -2.44 12.27
C SER A 35 31.02 -1.34 11.28
N SER A 36 30.05 -0.64 10.76
CA SER A 36 30.26 0.58 9.99
C SER A 36 30.28 1.79 10.93
N LYS A 37 31.08 2.79 10.60
CA LYS A 37 31.04 4.10 11.26
C LYS A 37 30.11 5.00 10.49
N ASN A 38 29.41 5.88 11.21
CA ASN A 38 28.59 6.90 10.55
C ASN A 38 29.46 7.77 9.63
N LEU A 39 28.89 8.20 8.54
CA LEU A 39 29.49 9.18 7.63
C LEU A 39 29.60 10.54 8.33
N SER A 40 30.65 11.30 8.05
CA SER A 40 30.72 12.67 8.51
C SER A 40 29.65 13.55 7.80
N PRO A 41 29.21 14.66 8.41
CA PRO A 41 28.25 15.56 7.77
C PRO A 41 28.70 16.05 6.38
N ASP A 42 30.00 16.30 6.22
CA ASP A 42 30.55 16.72 4.93
C ASP A 42 30.49 15.61 3.89
N THR A 43 30.72 14.35 4.32
CA THR A 43 30.56 13.18 3.44
C THR A 43 29.11 12.97 3.04
N VAL A 44 28.17 13.16 3.95
CA VAL A 44 26.72 13.09 3.66
C VAL A 44 26.35 14.12 2.60
N ARG A 45 26.80 15.40 2.77
CA ARG A 45 26.57 16.44 1.75
C ARG A 45 27.20 16.12 0.41
N LEU A 46 28.39 15.55 0.42
CA LEU A 46 29.08 15.17 -0.82
C LEU A 46 28.32 14.07 -1.58
N ILE A 47 27.76 13.11 -0.87
CA ILE A 47 27.10 11.93 -1.46
C ILE A 47 25.64 12.24 -1.86
N TYR A 48 24.89 12.88 -0.96
CA TYR A 48 23.43 13.04 -1.12
C TYR A 48 23.02 14.48 -1.47
N GLY A 49 23.94 15.46 -1.40
CA GLY A 49 23.65 16.89 -1.60
C GLY A 49 23.03 17.54 -0.35
N GLU A 50 22.67 18.81 -0.47
CA GLU A 50 22.00 19.56 0.62
C GLU A 50 20.49 19.28 0.67
N ASN A 51 19.91 18.93 -0.49
CA ASN A 51 18.50 18.60 -0.65
C ASN A 51 18.38 17.14 -1.07
N LEU A 52 18.07 16.26 -0.13
CA LEU A 52 17.83 14.86 -0.40
C LEU A 52 16.51 14.72 -1.16
N VAL A 53 16.54 14.07 -2.31
CA VAL A 53 15.32 13.76 -3.08
C VAL A 53 15.10 12.25 -3.02
N GLU A 54 14.16 11.86 -2.18
CA GLU A 54 13.90 10.47 -1.86
C GLU A 54 12.55 9.98 -2.39
N SER A 55 12.45 8.69 -2.67
CA SER A 55 11.17 8.01 -2.87
C SER A 55 10.86 7.12 -1.67
N VAL A 56 9.57 6.80 -1.50
CA VAL A 56 9.15 5.88 -0.43
C VAL A 56 9.90 4.56 -0.51
N SER A 57 10.06 4.00 -1.72
CA SER A 57 10.76 2.73 -1.92
C SER A 57 12.24 2.79 -1.53
N LYS A 58 12.90 3.94 -1.69
CA LYS A 58 14.28 4.12 -1.22
C LYS A 58 14.33 4.14 0.31
N LEU A 59 13.39 4.81 0.97
CA LEU A 59 13.30 4.83 2.43
C LEU A 59 12.96 3.44 3.00
N GLU A 60 12.08 2.68 2.35
CA GLU A 60 11.81 1.28 2.70
C GLU A 60 13.09 0.44 2.62
N ARG A 61 13.93 0.66 1.60
CA ARG A 61 15.23 -0.02 1.46
C ARG A 61 16.22 0.39 2.55
N TYR A 62 16.18 1.67 2.97
CA TYR A 62 16.96 2.14 4.12
C TYR A 62 16.52 1.46 5.43
N ALA A 63 15.20 1.36 5.64
CA ALA A 63 14.65 0.64 6.78
C ALA A 63 14.98 -0.86 6.75
N GLU A 64 14.99 -1.48 5.55
CA GLU A 64 15.38 -2.88 5.37
C GLU A 64 16.83 -3.14 5.79
N CYS A 65 17.77 -2.27 5.38
CA CYS A 65 19.18 -2.29 5.76
C CYS A 65 19.86 -1.00 5.34
N GLN A 66 20.35 -0.22 6.31
CA GLN A 66 21.00 1.06 6.05
C GLN A 66 22.26 0.92 5.19
N PHE A 67 23.07 -0.12 5.43
CA PHE A 67 24.26 -0.38 4.64
C PHE A 67 23.95 -0.74 3.18
N LYS A 68 22.90 -1.53 2.94
CA LYS A 68 22.42 -1.85 1.58
C LYS A 68 21.98 -0.58 0.84
N TYR A 69 21.26 0.31 1.53
CA TYR A 69 20.87 1.60 0.97
C TYR A 69 22.09 2.46 0.61
N PHE A 70 23.07 2.57 1.51
CA PHE A 70 24.32 3.29 1.26
C PHE A 70 25.08 2.76 0.04
N LEU A 71 25.25 1.43 -0.09
CA LEU A 71 25.90 0.84 -1.25
C LEU A 71 25.12 1.11 -2.54
N THR A 72 23.79 1.01 -2.50
CA THR A 72 22.95 1.19 -3.69
C THR A 72 22.84 2.64 -4.13
N TYR A 73 22.57 3.57 -3.19
CA TYR A 73 22.22 4.96 -3.52
C TYR A 73 23.31 5.94 -3.17
N GLY A 74 24.13 5.66 -2.14
CA GLY A 74 25.29 6.49 -1.78
C GLY A 74 26.44 6.24 -2.74
N LEU A 75 26.84 4.99 -2.92
CA LEU A 75 27.95 4.62 -3.80
C LEU A 75 27.51 4.26 -5.22
N SER A 76 26.21 4.23 -5.49
CA SER A 76 25.65 3.87 -6.81
C SER A 76 26.12 2.52 -7.37
N LEU A 77 26.39 1.56 -6.47
CA LEU A 77 26.81 0.24 -6.89
C LEU A 77 25.66 -0.53 -7.52
N ARG A 78 25.90 -1.12 -8.67
CA ARG A 78 24.92 -1.91 -9.42
C ARG A 78 25.56 -3.18 -9.93
N GLU A 79 24.77 -4.27 -10.01
CA GLU A 79 25.18 -5.43 -10.79
C GLU A 79 25.28 -5.07 -12.26
N ARG A 80 26.12 -5.82 -12.98
CA ARG A 80 26.21 -5.69 -14.43
C ARG A 80 24.87 -6.08 -15.05
N GLU A 81 24.32 -5.19 -15.87
CA GLU A 81 23.10 -5.47 -16.61
C GLU A 81 23.27 -6.67 -17.53
N THR A 82 22.33 -7.59 -17.46
CA THR A 82 22.26 -8.75 -18.35
C THR A 82 21.10 -8.56 -19.32
N TYR A 83 21.30 -8.95 -20.57
CA TYR A 83 20.26 -8.86 -21.61
C TYR A 83 19.18 -9.92 -21.35
N ARG A 84 18.25 -9.59 -20.48
CA ARG A 84 17.06 -10.40 -20.16
C ARG A 84 15.98 -9.53 -19.52
N ILE A 85 14.72 -9.87 -19.78
CA ILE A 85 13.60 -9.25 -19.09
C ILE A 85 13.49 -9.80 -17.67
N GLY A 86 13.56 -8.91 -16.68
CA GLY A 86 13.35 -9.22 -15.28
C GLY A 86 11.94 -8.85 -14.81
N ALA A 87 11.63 -9.14 -13.54
CA ALA A 87 10.35 -8.82 -12.95
C ALA A 87 10.02 -7.31 -12.97
N ALA A 88 11.04 -6.45 -12.90
CA ALA A 88 10.86 -5.00 -12.98
C ALA A 88 10.33 -4.56 -14.36
N ASN A 89 10.92 -5.09 -15.44
CA ASN A 89 10.47 -4.76 -16.81
C ASN A 89 9.02 -5.24 -17.03
N VAL A 90 8.68 -6.45 -16.56
CA VAL A 90 7.29 -6.95 -16.60
C VAL A 90 6.34 -6.01 -15.85
N GLY A 91 6.75 -5.55 -14.67
CA GLY A 91 5.99 -4.55 -13.91
C GLY A 91 5.78 -3.27 -14.70
N ASN A 92 6.84 -2.68 -15.26
CA ASN A 92 6.79 -1.44 -16.06
C ASN A 92 5.85 -1.58 -17.27
N ILE A 93 5.92 -2.70 -18.00
CA ILE A 93 5.04 -2.97 -19.14
C ILE A 93 3.57 -2.98 -18.70
N LEU A 94 3.24 -3.68 -17.63
CA LEU A 94 1.86 -3.78 -17.16
C LEU A 94 1.34 -2.44 -16.61
N HIS A 95 2.15 -1.68 -15.86
CA HIS A 95 1.80 -0.33 -15.40
C HIS A 95 1.52 0.61 -16.57
N SER A 96 2.45 0.71 -17.52
CA SER A 96 2.28 1.52 -18.74
C SER A 96 1.04 1.09 -19.55
N THR A 97 0.77 -0.21 -19.63
CA THR A 97 -0.43 -0.73 -20.29
C THR A 97 -1.71 -0.24 -19.60
N MET A 98 -1.76 -0.32 -18.27
CA MET A 98 -2.93 0.15 -17.51
C MET A 98 -3.11 1.66 -17.68
N GLU A 99 -2.05 2.46 -17.58
CA GLU A 99 -2.09 3.90 -17.83
C GLU A 99 -2.69 4.22 -19.22
N LYS A 100 -2.25 3.51 -20.27
CA LYS A 100 -2.77 3.70 -21.65
C LYS A 100 -4.26 3.31 -21.74
N ILE A 101 -4.69 2.22 -21.08
CA ILE A 101 -6.10 1.78 -21.05
C ILE A 101 -6.97 2.84 -20.36
N PHE A 102 -6.59 3.27 -19.16
CA PHE A 102 -7.35 4.26 -18.41
C PHE A 102 -7.40 5.61 -19.14
N SER A 103 -6.29 6.04 -19.71
CA SER A 103 -6.22 7.27 -20.53
C SER A 103 -7.14 7.16 -21.73
N PHE A 104 -7.21 5.99 -22.38
CA PHE A 104 -8.12 5.76 -23.49
C PHE A 104 -9.59 5.88 -23.07
N VAL A 105 -10.00 5.23 -21.98
CA VAL A 105 -11.39 5.28 -21.50
C VAL A 105 -11.76 6.71 -21.09
N ARG A 106 -10.87 7.42 -20.40
CA ARG A 106 -11.10 8.80 -20.00
C ARG A 106 -11.24 9.76 -21.20
N MET A 107 -10.32 9.66 -22.16
CA MET A 107 -10.29 10.62 -23.29
C MET A 107 -11.31 10.33 -24.39
N PHE A 108 -11.64 9.07 -24.62
CA PHE A 108 -12.46 8.65 -25.76
C PHE A 108 -13.78 8.00 -25.40
N ARG A 109 -14.05 7.78 -24.12
CA ARG A 109 -15.28 7.15 -23.59
C ARG A 109 -15.84 7.91 -22.38
N ASP A 110 -15.46 9.17 -22.16
CA ASP A 110 -15.95 10.03 -21.08
C ASP A 110 -15.90 9.36 -19.68
N ASN A 111 -14.88 8.51 -19.48
CA ASN A 111 -14.71 7.69 -18.27
C ASN A 111 -15.86 6.70 -17.99
N ASP A 112 -16.67 6.38 -19.00
CA ASP A 112 -17.80 5.45 -18.87
C ASP A 112 -17.36 3.99 -18.91
N TRP A 113 -16.98 3.46 -17.76
CA TRP A 113 -16.63 2.04 -17.57
C TRP A 113 -17.82 1.11 -17.57
N VAL A 114 -19.01 1.63 -17.31
CA VAL A 114 -20.24 0.83 -17.18
C VAL A 114 -20.70 0.34 -18.53
N HIS A 115 -20.76 1.24 -19.52
CA HIS A 115 -21.27 0.92 -20.86
C HIS A 115 -20.16 0.61 -21.86
N LEU A 116 -18.89 0.57 -21.43
CA LEU A 116 -17.76 0.25 -22.30
C LEU A 116 -17.92 -1.18 -22.86
N ASP A 117 -17.78 -1.30 -24.18
CA ASP A 117 -17.79 -2.59 -24.86
C ASP A 117 -16.60 -3.45 -24.43
N GLU A 118 -16.86 -4.70 -24.04
CA GLU A 118 -15.84 -5.59 -23.51
C GLU A 118 -14.83 -6.01 -24.58
N ALA A 119 -15.31 -6.28 -25.80
CA ALA A 119 -14.46 -6.66 -26.92
C ALA A 119 -13.54 -5.49 -27.32
N GLU A 120 -14.06 -4.26 -27.31
CA GLU A 120 -13.24 -3.08 -27.53
C GLU A 120 -12.16 -2.93 -26.46
N LEU A 121 -12.53 -3.10 -25.19
CA LEU A 121 -11.59 -3.01 -24.07
C LEU A 121 -10.47 -4.05 -24.20
N GLU A 122 -10.81 -5.29 -24.52
CA GLU A 122 -9.83 -6.37 -24.72
C GLU A 122 -8.88 -6.08 -25.89
N GLN A 123 -9.41 -5.66 -27.03
CA GLN A 123 -8.58 -5.28 -28.19
C GLN A 123 -7.62 -4.15 -27.86
N LYS A 124 -8.09 -3.14 -27.12
CA LYS A 124 -7.24 -2.03 -26.68
C LYS A 124 -6.18 -2.47 -25.67
N ALA A 125 -6.55 -3.35 -24.73
CA ALA A 125 -5.61 -3.88 -23.74
C ALA A 125 -4.48 -4.67 -24.41
N VAL A 126 -4.80 -5.54 -25.37
CA VAL A 126 -3.80 -6.29 -26.16
C VAL A 126 -2.92 -5.33 -26.98
N LYS A 127 -3.51 -4.34 -27.64
CA LYS A 127 -2.77 -3.34 -28.41
C LYS A 127 -1.79 -2.57 -27.52
N PHE A 128 -2.26 -2.02 -26.41
CA PHE A 128 -1.44 -1.22 -25.51
C PHE A 128 -0.37 -2.04 -24.78
N ALA A 129 -0.65 -3.32 -24.47
CA ALA A 129 0.37 -4.22 -23.92
C ALA A 129 1.50 -4.47 -24.92
N ASN A 130 1.19 -4.66 -26.19
CA ASN A 130 2.20 -4.81 -27.25
C ASN A 130 3.02 -3.53 -27.44
N GLU A 131 2.38 -2.35 -27.45
CA GLU A 131 3.07 -1.05 -27.53
C GLU A 131 3.99 -0.84 -26.31
N SER A 132 3.50 -1.11 -25.09
CA SER A 132 4.29 -0.94 -23.87
C SER A 132 5.47 -1.93 -23.81
N ALA A 133 5.30 -3.14 -24.35
CA ALA A 133 6.38 -4.11 -24.47
C ALA A 133 7.45 -3.66 -25.47
N GLU A 134 7.04 -3.07 -26.62
CA GLU A 134 7.97 -2.50 -27.58
C GLU A 134 8.74 -1.31 -26.98
N ASP A 135 8.04 -0.40 -26.27
CA ASP A 135 8.64 0.77 -25.64
C ASP A 135 9.70 0.36 -24.58
N GLU A 136 9.42 -0.69 -23.80
CA GLU A 136 10.30 -1.12 -22.69
C GLU A 136 11.49 -1.95 -23.19
N ALA A 137 11.28 -2.89 -24.11
CA ALA A 137 12.31 -3.84 -24.54
C ALA A 137 12.01 -4.51 -25.89
N GLY A 138 11.62 -3.73 -26.91
CA GLY A 138 11.25 -4.22 -28.23
C GLY A 138 12.24 -5.24 -28.82
N PRO A 139 13.55 -4.92 -28.92
CA PRO A 139 14.55 -5.85 -29.49
C PRO A 139 14.64 -7.21 -28.76
N TYR A 140 14.36 -7.25 -27.47
CA TYR A 140 14.36 -8.52 -26.73
C TYR A 140 13.24 -9.45 -27.18
N PHE A 141 12.04 -8.91 -27.46
CA PHE A 141 10.88 -9.71 -27.82
C PHE A 141 10.96 -10.30 -29.23
N GLU A 142 11.85 -9.79 -30.06
CA GLU A 142 12.12 -10.30 -31.40
C GLU A 142 13.22 -11.35 -31.43
N ASP A 143 14.00 -11.48 -30.35
CA ASP A 143 15.23 -12.27 -30.31
C ASP A 143 14.97 -13.79 -30.25
N SER A 144 13.83 -14.24 -29.73
CA SER A 144 13.54 -15.67 -29.62
C SER A 144 12.04 -15.99 -29.52
N SER A 145 11.66 -17.22 -29.89
CA SER A 145 10.28 -17.72 -29.74
C SER A 145 9.80 -17.67 -28.28
N ARG A 146 10.71 -17.85 -27.31
CA ARG A 146 10.39 -17.72 -25.88
C ARG A 146 10.04 -16.29 -25.52
N ALA A 147 10.77 -15.32 -26.02
CA ALA A 147 10.51 -13.91 -25.78
C ALA A 147 9.21 -13.46 -26.44
N ALA A 148 8.96 -13.90 -27.67
CA ALA A 148 7.68 -13.66 -28.36
C ALA A 148 6.48 -14.26 -27.59
N TYR A 149 6.64 -15.47 -27.03
CA TYR A 149 5.63 -16.07 -26.17
C TYR A 149 5.38 -15.27 -24.87
N MET A 150 6.44 -14.75 -24.24
CA MET A 150 6.28 -13.86 -23.07
C MET A 150 5.51 -12.59 -23.42
N LYS A 151 5.77 -11.96 -24.57
CA LYS A 151 5.00 -10.80 -25.04
C LYS A 151 3.51 -11.12 -25.18
N LYS A 152 3.18 -12.27 -25.78
CA LYS A 152 1.79 -12.74 -25.86
C LYS A 152 1.18 -12.94 -24.48
N LEU A 153 1.90 -13.59 -23.56
CA LEU A 153 1.42 -13.81 -22.20
C LEU A 153 1.14 -12.48 -21.46
N LEU A 154 1.97 -11.45 -21.64
CA LEU A 154 1.75 -10.13 -21.07
C LEU A 154 0.49 -9.47 -21.64
N ALA A 155 0.23 -9.61 -22.95
CA ALA A 155 -0.99 -9.12 -23.56
C ALA A 155 -2.25 -9.84 -23.02
N ASP A 156 -2.18 -11.16 -22.81
CA ASP A 156 -3.25 -11.94 -22.21
C ASP A 156 -3.52 -11.55 -20.75
N VAL A 157 -2.47 -11.29 -19.97
CA VAL A 157 -2.59 -10.79 -18.58
C VAL A 157 -3.24 -9.40 -18.58
N ALA A 158 -2.81 -8.50 -19.47
CA ALA A 158 -3.35 -7.15 -19.57
C ALA A 158 -4.85 -7.16 -19.95
N SER A 159 -5.24 -7.97 -20.91
CA SER A 159 -6.64 -8.13 -21.35
C SER A 159 -7.53 -8.60 -20.20
N ARG A 160 -7.13 -9.66 -19.51
CA ARG A 160 -7.85 -10.16 -18.32
C ARG A 160 -7.90 -9.16 -17.18
N THR A 161 -6.80 -8.45 -16.94
CA THR A 161 -6.75 -7.39 -15.92
C THR A 161 -7.73 -6.27 -16.26
N ALA A 162 -7.80 -5.83 -17.50
CA ALA A 162 -8.72 -4.79 -17.92
C ALA A 162 -10.19 -5.18 -17.69
N ARG A 163 -10.58 -6.41 -18.06
CA ARG A 163 -11.93 -6.96 -17.76
C ARG A 163 -12.21 -7.00 -16.27
N THR A 164 -11.27 -7.52 -15.49
CA THR A 164 -11.40 -7.62 -14.03
C THR A 164 -11.59 -6.24 -13.40
N LEU A 165 -10.78 -5.26 -13.81
CA LEU A 165 -10.87 -3.89 -13.31
C LEU A 165 -12.19 -3.23 -13.69
N ARG A 166 -12.68 -3.43 -14.93
CA ARG A 166 -14.00 -2.97 -15.35
C ARG A 166 -15.10 -3.53 -14.44
N THR A 167 -15.06 -4.84 -14.16
CA THR A 167 -16.01 -5.48 -13.25
C THR A 167 -15.99 -4.88 -11.86
N PHE A 168 -14.81 -4.63 -11.29
CA PHE A 168 -14.67 -4.01 -9.96
C PHE A 168 -15.10 -2.53 -9.94
N ILE A 169 -14.83 -1.77 -11.00
CA ILE A 169 -15.27 -0.37 -11.09
C ILE A 169 -16.80 -0.30 -11.06
N ARG A 170 -17.48 -1.21 -11.77
CA ARG A 170 -18.94 -1.28 -11.78
C ARG A 170 -19.57 -1.68 -10.43
N CYS A 171 -18.80 -2.24 -9.51
CA CYS A 171 -19.30 -2.63 -8.19
C CYS A 171 -19.41 -1.45 -7.20
N GLY A 172 -18.84 -0.28 -7.51
CA GLY A 172 -18.85 0.90 -6.66
C GLY A 172 -19.41 2.13 -7.35
N GLU A 173 -19.34 3.25 -6.64
CA GLU A 173 -19.72 4.58 -7.14
C GLU A 173 -18.46 5.44 -7.44
N MET A 174 -17.24 4.92 -7.17
CA MET A 174 -15.97 5.62 -7.39
C MET A 174 -15.48 5.41 -8.81
N ASP A 175 -15.22 6.51 -9.50
CA ASP A 175 -14.64 6.50 -10.83
C ASP A 175 -13.13 6.67 -10.81
N PRO A 176 -12.38 6.01 -11.70
CA PRO A 176 -10.96 6.23 -11.88
C PRO A 176 -10.70 7.63 -12.48
N GLU A 177 -10.13 8.53 -11.68
CA GLU A 177 -9.94 9.93 -12.08
C GLU A 177 -8.49 10.29 -12.36
N ASN A 178 -7.55 9.73 -11.58
CA ASN A 178 -6.14 10.07 -11.68
C ASN A 178 -5.28 8.82 -11.85
N PHE A 179 -4.38 8.88 -12.85
CA PHE A 179 -3.42 7.83 -13.16
C PHE A 179 -2.03 8.42 -13.20
N GLU A 180 -1.03 7.64 -12.73
CA GLU A 180 0.39 8.04 -12.70
C GLU A 180 0.58 9.47 -12.17
N ARG A 181 -0.19 9.82 -11.11
CA ARG A 181 -0.17 11.16 -10.56
C ARG A 181 1.12 11.44 -9.82
N ARG A 182 1.91 12.37 -10.37
CA ARG A 182 3.24 12.71 -9.86
C ARG A 182 3.16 13.80 -8.81
N PHE A 183 3.98 13.68 -7.77
CA PHE A 183 4.15 14.70 -6.75
C PHE A 183 5.62 14.97 -6.47
N ASN A 184 5.98 16.22 -6.24
CA ASN A 184 7.33 16.71 -5.92
C ASN A 184 8.43 16.23 -6.89
N THR A 185 8.12 15.94 -8.16
CA THR A 185 9.10 15.39 -9.13
C THR A 185 9.60 16.37 -10.16
N SER A 186 8.74 17.27 -10.67
CA SER A 186 9.01 18.16 -11.78
C SER A 186 8.10 19.39 -11.74
N GLU A 187 8.30 20.34 -12.67
CA GLU A 187 7.51 21.57 -12.76
C GLU A 187 5.99 21.33 -12.91
N ASN A 188 5.58 20.21 -13.48
CA ASN A 188 4.17 19.84 -13.66
C ASN A 188 3.64 18.88 -12.58
N ALA A 189 4.40 18.63 -11.53
CA ALA A 189 3.97 17.78 -10.43
C ALA A 189 3.30 18.59 -9.32
N ASP A 190 2.38 17.94 -8.60
CA ASP A 190 1.81 18.54 -7.40
C ASP A 190 2.89 18.78 -6.34
N ASN A 191 2.96 20.00 -5.81
CA ASN A 191 3.87 20.31 -4.70
C ASN A 191 3.18 20.00 -3.37
N ILE A 192 3.74 19.07 -2.61
CA ILE A 192 3.21 18.62 -1.32
C ILE A 192 4.18 18.98 -0.20
N ASP A 193 4.06 20.21 0.31
CA ASP A 193 4.96 20.80 1.32
C ASP A 193 5.03 19.96 2.60
N ARG A 194 3.96 19.26 2.96
CA ARG A 194 3.91 18.38 4.13
C ARG A 194 4.94 17.25 4.08
N TYR A 195 5.44 16.91 2.89
CA TYR A 195 6.48 15.90 2.66
C TYR A 195 7.82 16.54 2.24
N ILE A 196 8.05 17.79 2.64
CA ILE A 196 9.35 18.44 2.66
C ILE A 196 9.77 18.56 4.13
N PHE A 197 10.89 17.97 4.49
CA PHE A 197 11.35 17.84 5.86
C PHE A 197 12.64 18.63 6.07
N ASN A 198 12.69 19.40 7.15
CA ASN A 198 13.94 19.98 7.64
C ASN A 198 14.67 18.95 8.49
N LEU A 199 15.88 18.62 8.12
CA LEU A 199 16.66 17.54 8.71
C LEU A 199 17.81 18.07 9.57
N PRO A 200 18.44 17.21 10.40
CA PRO A 200 19.69 17.53 11.09
C PRO A 200 20.77 18.06 10.13
N ASN A 201 21.73 18.78 10.67
CA ASN A 201 22.86 19.36 9.93
C ASN A 201 22.47 20.38 8.84
N GLY A 202 21.27 20.96 8.91
CA GLY A 202 20.78 21.95 7.96
C GLY A 202 20.42 21.40 6.59
N LEU A 203 20.26 20.09 6.48
CA LEU A 203 19.81 19.43 5.26
C LEU A 203 18.29 19.50 5.14
N THR A 204 17.79 19.34 3.93
CA THR A 204 16.36 19.17 3.67
C THR A 204 16.12 17.87 2.91
N MET A 205 14.91 17.29 3.04
CA MET A 205 14.49 16.17 2.21
C MET A 205 13.13 16.47 1.58
N SER A 206 13.02 16.21 0.29
CA SER A 206 11.76 16.20 -0.44
C SER A 206 11.42 14.76 -0.80
N LEU A 207 10.25 14.29 -0.38
CA LEU A 207 9.73 13.00 -0.80
C LEU A 207 9.00 13.16 -2.13
N LYS A 208 9.42 12.39 -3.13
CA LYS A 208 8.81 12.35 -4.45
C LYS A 208 8.17 10.99 -4.75
N GLY A 209 7.24 10.97 -5.67
CA GLY A 209 6.66 9.71 -6.14
C GLY A 209 5.61 9.87 -7.21
N VAL A 210 5.06 8.74 -7.56
CA VAL A 210 3.96 8.60 -8.52
C VAL A 210 2.92 7.70 -7.90
N ILE A 211 1.67 8.13 -7.90
CA ILE A 211 0.54 7.34 -7.44
C ILE A 211 -0.09 6.69 -8.67
N ASP A 212 -0.11 5.36 -8.70
CA ASP A 212 -0.53 4.60 -9.89
C ASP A 212 -1.98 4.92 -10.28
N ARG A 213 -2.89 4.90 -9.30
CA ARG A 213 -4.31 5.18 -9.55
C ARG A 213 -5.02 5.71 -8.31
N ILE A 214 -5.87 6.73 -8.53
CA ILE A 214 -6.81 7.27 -7.55
C ILE A 214 -8.21 7.19 -8.15
N ASP A 215 -9.12 6.49 -7.48
CA ASP A 215 -10.54 6.52 -7.79
C ASP A 215 -11.25 7.44 -6.81
N GLU A 216 -12.17 8.25 -7.30
CA GLU A 216 -12.82 9.32 -6.56
C GLU A 216 -14.33 9.26 -6.70
N PHE A 217 -15.02 9.67 -5.66
CA PHE A 217 -16.45 9.96 -5.66
C PHE A 217 -16.69 11.20 -4.82
N THR A 218 -17.49 12.12 -5.33
CA THR A 218 -17.84 13.35 -4.61
C THR A 218 -19.35 13.52 -4.62
N ASP A 219 -19.95 13.62 -3.44
CA ASP A 219 -21.34 14.05 -3.30
C ASP A 219 -21.43 15.55 -2.97
N ASP A 220 -22.61 16.03 -2.57
CA ASP A 220 -22.83 17.47 -2.28
C ASP A 220 -22.00 17.98 -1.10
N ARG A 221 -21.49 17.11 -0.23
CA ARG A 221 -20.82 17.45 1.02
C ARG A 221 -19.41 16.92 1.12
N ASP A 222 -19.21 15.67 0.74
CA ASP A 222 -18.01 14.91 1.08
C ASP A 222 -17.34 14.34 -0.16
N ALA A 223 -16.03 14.20 -0.11
CA ALA A 223 -15.22 13.51 -1.12
C ALA A 223 -14.70 12.20 -0.55
N TYR A 224 -14.82 11.14 -1.33
CA TYR A 224 -14.33 9.80 -1.02
C TYR A 224 -13.32 9.39 -2.07
N PHE A 225 -12.23 8.77 -1.66
CA PHE A 225 -11.26 8.27 -2.61
C PHE A 225 -10.67 6.94 -2.16
N LYS A 226 -10.16 6.15 -3.11
CA LYS A 226 -9.33 4.98 -2.85
C LYS A 226 -8.06 5.04 -3.70
N ILE A 227 -6.97 4.57 -3.13
CA ILE A 227 -5.68 4.43 -3.79
C ILE A 227 -5.50 2.98 -4.19
N ILE A 228 -5.06 2.78 -5.42
CA ILE A 228 -4.71 1.48 -5.94
C ILE A 228 -3.28 1.53 -6.46
N ASP A 229 -2.44 0.65 -5.93
CA ASP A 229 -1.05 0.48 -6.32
C ASP A 229 -0.89 -0.92 -6.92
N TYR A 230 -0.44 -0.99 -8.16
CA TYR A 230 -0.32 -2.22 -8.91
C TYR A 230 0.93 -3.01 -8.54
N LYS A 231 0.81 -4.33 -8.39
CA LYS A 231 1.94 -5.20 -8.05
C LYS A 231 1.99 -6.42 -8.95
N SER A 232 3.18 -6.77 -9.41
CA SER A 232 3.42 -7.96 -10.24
C SER A 232 3.45 -9.27 -9.45
N SER A 233 3.37 -9.22 -8.11
CA SER A 233 3.34 -10.39 -7.24
C SER A 233 2.40 -10.16 -6.06
N ASP A 234 1.89 -11.24 -5.47
CA ASP A 234 1.02 -11.17 -4.30
C ASP A 234 1.68 -10.38 -3.17
N LYS A 235 1.06 -9.28 -2.79
CA LYS A 235 1.52 -8.39 -1.72
C LYS A 235 0.34 -8.09 -0.80
N LYS A 236 0.51 -8.38 0.48
CA LYS A 236 -0.46 -8.04 1.53
C LYS A 236 0.08 -6.91 2.38
N LEU A 237 -0.76 -5.95 2.70
CA LEU A 237 -0.38 -4.87 3.59
C LEU A 237 -0.34 -5.40 5.03
N ASP A 238 0.78 -5.15 5.68
CA ASP A 238 1.06 -5.53 7.07
C ASP A 238 1.33 -4.25 7.87
N ILE A 239 0.47 -3.94 8.84
CA ILE A 239 0.56 -2.73 9.64
C ILE A 239 1.88 -2.68 10.43
N ASP A 240 2.37 -3.81 10.95
CA ASP A 240 3.66 -3.86 11.63
C ASP A 240 4.80 -3.48 10.69
N LYS A 241 4.72 -3.89 9.41
CA LYS A 241 5.69 -3.48 8.39
C LYS A 241 5.60 -2.01 8.04
N VAL A 242 4.40 -1.45 7.99
CA VAL A 242 4.21 0.00 7.80
C VAL A 242 4.89 0.76 8.94
N LEU A 243 4.61 0.38 10.17
CA LEU A 243 5.20 1.00 11.37
C LEU A 243 6.70 0.75 11.47
N GLY A 244 7.18 -0.39 10.97
CA GLY A 244 8.61 -0.71 10.84
C GLY A 244 9.33 0.00 9.68
N GLY A 245 8.61 0.71 8.81
CA GLY A 245 9.19 1.43 7.66
C GLY A 245 9.41 0.58 6.41
N LEU A 246 8.81 -0.61 6.32
CA LEU A 246 9.03 -1.57 5.22
C LEU A 246 7.90 -1.63 4.19
N GLN A 247 6.73 -1.07 4.49
CA GLN A 247 5.56 -1.01 3.60
C GLN A 247 4.86 0.35 3.71
N MET A 248 5.62 1.42 3.55
CA MET A 248 5.13 2.80 3.74
C MET A 248 4.35 3.34 2.53
N GLN A 249 4.54 2.78 1.34
CA GLN A 249 4.13 3.35 0.06
C GLN A 249 2.63 3.68 0.02
N LEU A 250 1.76 2.70 0.24
CA LEU A 250 0.30 2.88 0.17
C LEU A 250 -0.24 3.92 1.16
N VAL A 251 0.26 3.86 2.39
CA VAL A 251 -0.17 4.78 3.46
C VAL A 251 0.30 6.21 3.17
N THR A 252 1.52 6.37 2.62
CA THR A 252 2.03 7.66 2.18
C THR A 252 1.20 8.23 1.04
N TYR A 253 0.87 7.42 0.05
CA TYR A 253 0.06 7.84 -1.09
C TYR A 253 -1.35 8.23 -0.68
N GLY A 254 -1.96 7.51 0.26
CA GLY A 254 -3.23 7.88 0.85
C GLY A 254 -3.19 9.25 1.53
N ALA A 255 -2.16 9.52 2.33
CA ALA A 255 -1.99 10.80 2.99
C ALA A 255 -1.77 11.96 1.99
N ILE A 256 -1.04 11.71 0.89
CA ILE A 256 -0.84 12.69 -0.18
C ILE A 256 -2.15 12.97 -0.92
N ALA A 257 -2.92 11.92 -1.23
CA ALA A 257 -4.21 12.07 -1.87
C ALA A 257 -5.19 12.88 -0.99
N CYS A 258 -5.17 12.70 0.34
CA CYS A 258 -5.93 13.56 1.26
C CYS A 258 -5.58 15.04 1.08
N GLU A 259 -4.30 15.39 0.93
CA GLU A 259 -3.88 16.78 0.74
C GLU A 259 -4.31 17.32 -0.65
N LEU A 260 -4.25 16.48 -1.68
CA LEU A 260 -4.71 16.83 -3.03
C LEU A 260 -6.21 17.08 -3.05
N GLU A 261 -6.99 16.19 -2.43
CA GLU A 261 -8.44 16.32 -2.34
C GLU A 261 -8.87 17.54 -1.52
N LYS A 262 -8.20 17.85 -0.41
CA LYS A 262 -8.44 19.08 0.34
C LYS A 262 -8.26 20.32 -0.53
N ARG A 263 -7.19 20.38 -1.33
CA ARG A 263 -6.95 21.49 -2.26
C ARG A 263 -8.02 21.57 -3.34
N ARG A 264 -8.40 20.43 -3.92
CA ARG A 264 -9.46 20.36 -4.93
C ARG A 264 -10.79 20.85 -4.39
N MET A 265 -11.21 20.36 -3.23
CA MET A 265 -12.47 20.77 -2.59
C MET A 265 -12.47 22.25 -2.21
N ALA A 266 -11.34 22.78 -1.75
CA ALA A 266 -11.19 24.21 -1.46
C ALA A 266 -11.32 25.07 -2.73
N GLN A 267 -10.72 24.66 -3.85
CA GLN A 267 -10.82 25.33 -5.14
C GLN A 267 -12.26 25.34 -5.68
N LEU A 268 -13.01 24.27 -5.42
CA LEU A 268 -14.43 24.17 -5.80
C LEU A 268 -15.37 24.96 -4.86
N GLY A 269 -14.83 25.57 -3.79
CA GLY A 269 -15.63 26.26 -2.78
C GLY A 269 -16.54 25.31 -1.97
N ARG A 270 -16.19 24.03 -1.90
CA ARG A 270 -16.94 22.97 -1.20
C ARG A 270 -16.12 22.49 0.02
N PRO A 271 -16.23 23.13 1.19
CA PRO A 271 -15.52 22.67 2.39
C PRO A 271 -16.26 21.46 2.98
N GLY A 272 -16.04 20.28 2.39
CA GLY A 272 -16.61 19.01 2.85
C GLY A 272 -15.62 18.13 3.58
N GLY A 273 -16.10 17.01 4.10
CA GLY A 273 -15.25 15.92 4.61
C GLY A 273 -14.46 15.26 3.49
N ILE A 274 -13.25 14.79 3.81
CA ILE A 274 -12.44 14.01 2.89
C ILE A 274 -12.20 12.66 3.53
N HIS A 275 -12.67 11.63 2.85
CA HIS A 275 -12.74 10.27 3.38
C HIS A 275 -11.90 9.31 2.54
N VAL A 276 -11.00 8.61 3.22
CA VAL A 276 -10.27 7.50 2.60
C VAL A 276 -11.19 6.30 2.54
N GLY A 277 -11.60 5.89 1.35
CA GLY A 277 -12.36 4.65 1.15
C GLY A 277 -11.46 3.42 1.29
N GLY A 278 -10.30 3.44 0.65
CA GLY A 278 -9.37 2.32 0.70
C GLY A 278 -7.94 2.64 0.27
N LEU A 279 -7.01 1.87 0.79
CA LEU A 279 -5.59 1.84 0.42
C LEU A 279 -5.26 0.42 -0.01
N LEU A 280 -5.20 0.18 -1.32
CA LEU A 280 -5.27 -1.16 -1.89
C LEU A 280 -4.08 -1.48 -2.79
N TYR A 281 -3.53 -2.67 -2.65
CA TYR A 281 -2.71 -3.31 -3.68
C TYR A 281 -3.61 -4.08 -4.63
N TYR A 282 -3.34 -3.98 -5.91
CA TYR A 282 -3.92 -4.84 -6.93
C TYR A 282 -2.82 -5.70 -7.55
N THR A 283 -2.99 -7.02 -7.52
CA THR A 283 -2.00 -7.94 -8.05
C THR A 283 -2.33 -8.34 -9.49
N PHE A 284 -1.38 -8.14 -10.40
CA PHE A 284 -1.40 -8.69 -11.75
C PHE A 284 -1.13 -10.20 -11.70
N ASP A 285 -2.14 -10.98 -11.46
CA ASP A 285 -1.99 -12.44 -11.41
C ASP A 285 -2.95 -13.13 -12.37
N ASN A 286 -2.63 -14.35 -12.71
CA ASN A 286 -3.42 -15.17 -13.59
C ASN A 286 -4.04 -16.29 -12.77
N PRO A 287 -5.33 -16.22 -12.35
CA PRO A 287 -5.91 -17.28 -11.57
C PRO A 287 -5.90 -18.57 -12.38
N ALA A 288 -5.35 -19.63 -11.81
CA ALA A 288 -5.55 -20.96 -12.32
C ALA A 288 -7.03 -21.32 -12.13
N CYS A 289 -7.76 -21.56 -13.23
CA CYS A 289 -9.09 -22.12 -13.13
C CYS A 289 -9.00 -23.61 -12.82
N ASP A 290 -9.77 -24.08 -11.85
CA ASP A 290 -9.90 -25.51 -11.59
C ASP A 290 -10.78 -26.14 -12.68
N VAL A 291 -10.14 -26.81 -13.62
CA VAL A 291 -10.80 -27.47 -14.77
C VAL A 291 -11.72 -28.60 -14.29
N THR A 292 -11.45 -29.19 -13.12
CA THR A 292 -12.27 -30.27 -12.58
C THR A 292 -13.67 -29.83 -12.17
N ALA A 293 -13.86 -28.54 -11.86
CA ALA A 293 -15.16 -27.97 -11.54
C ALA A 293 -16.08 -27.80 -12.78
N MET A 294 -15.53 -27.93 -13.99
CA MET A 294 -16.25 -27.71 -15.25
C MET A 294 -16.81 -28.99 -15.89
N GLY A 295 -16.42 -30.18 -15.40
CA GLY A 295 -16.91 -31.46 -15.84
C GLY A 295 -16.63 -31.78 -17.32
N ASP A 296 -17.43 -32.68 -17.91
CA ASP A 296 -17.27 -33.17 -19.30
C ASP A 296 -17.58 -32.14 -20.42
N LYS A 297 -17.77 -30.87 -20.06
CA LYS A 297 -18.13 -29.77 -20.97
C LYS A 297 -16.94 -29.12 -21.66
N ILE A 298 -15.70 -29.47 -21.27
CA ILE A 298 -14.48 -28.90 -21.85
C ILE A 298 -13.81 -29.98 -22.70
N ARG A 299 -13.59 -29.67 -23.99
CA ARG A 299 -12.75 -30.45 -24.87
C ARG A 299 -11.45 -29.70 -25.17
N TYR A 300 -10.33 -30.42 -25.20
CA TYR A 300 -9.07 -29.84 -25.67
C TYR A 300 -9.13 -29.62 -27.18
N THR A 301 -8.60 -28.53 -27.67
CA THR A 301 -8.39 -28.33 -29.10
C THR A 301 -7.34 -29.31 -29.61
N ASP A 302 -7.48 -29.74 -30.87
CA ASP A 302 -6.60 -30.77 -31.48
C ASP A 302 -5.12 -30.37 -31.51
N ASP A 303 -4.81 -29.09 -31.38
CA ASP A 303 -3.46 -28.56 -31.28
C ASP A 303 -2.91 -28.56 -29.84
N GLY A 304 -3.68 -29.00 -28.84
CA GLY A 304 -3.30 -29.11 -27.44
C GLY A 304 -3.05 -27.78 -26.72
N MET A 305 -3.31 -26.66 -27.36
CA MET A 305 -3.00 -25.31 -26.87
C MET A 305 -4.20 -24.52 -26.36
N GLY A 306 -5.40 -25.07 -26.37
CA GLY A 306 -6.61 -24.40 -25.95
C GLY A 306 -7.74 -25.34 -25.54
N PHE A 307 -8.85 -24.77 -25.08
CA PHE A 307 -10.08 -25.49 -24.79
C PHE A 307 -11.11 -25.07 -25.82
N ALA A 308 -11.64 -26.02 -26.56
CA ALA A 308 -12.82 -25.81 -27.39
C ALA A 308 -14.06 -26.24 -26.61
N ALA A 309 -15.03 -25.36 -26.50
CA ALA A 309 -16.38 -25.70 -26.04
C ALA A 309 -17.37 -25.35 -27.15
N ASP A 310 -18.51 -26.01 -27.15
CA ASP A 310 -19.61 -25.61 -28.04
C ASP A 310 -19.94 -24.14 -27.76
N ASP A 311 -19.98 -23.29 -28.80
CA ASP A 311 -20.01 -21.82 -28.73
C ASP A 311 -21.08 -21.25 -27.79
N GLU A 312 -22.22 -21.94 -27.61
CA GLU A 312 -23.28 -21.52 -26.68
C GLU A 312 -22.95 -21.76 -25.19
N VAL A 313 -22.08 -22.73 -24.89
CA VAL A 313 -21.70 -23.08 -23.51
C VAL A 313 -20.55 -22.25 -23.04
N PHE A 314 -19.68 -21.78 -23.94
CA PHE A 314 -18.50 -20.97 -23.59
C PHE A 314 -18.87 -19.53 -23.29
N GLY A 315 -19.87 -18.94 -23.98
CA GLY A 315 -20.27 -17.54 -23.76
C GLY A 315 -20.99 -17.30 -22.45
N GLY A 316 -21.83 -18.20 -21.96
CA GLY A 316 -22.66 -17.99 -20.78
C GLY A 316 -22.08 -18.56 -19.48
N VAL A 317 -21.68 -19.84 -19.49
CA VAL A 317 -21.31 -20.53 -18.24
C VAL A 317 -19.87 -20.21 -17.77
N LEU A 318 -18.95 -19.98 -18.71
CA LEU A 318 -17.55 -19.64 -18.36
C LEU A 318 -17.39 -18.18 -17.96
N VAL A 319 -18.11 -17.28 -18.60
CA VAL A 319 -18.12 -15.86 -18.22
C VAL A 319 -18.70 -15.71 -16.81
N ASP A 320 -19.85 -16.31 -16.53
CA ASP A 320 -20.45 -16.31 -15.20
C ASP A 320 -19.54 -16.98 -14.14
N THR A 321 -18.92 -18.11 -14.47
CA THR A 321 -18.02 -18.80 -13.54
C THR A 321 -16.73 -18.03 -13.34
N PHE A 322 -16.20 -17.39 -14.38
CA PHE A 322 -15.00 -16.59 -14.34
C PHE A 322 -15.26 -15.27 -13.57
N GLU A 323 -16.34 -14.56 -13.86
CA GLU A 323 -16.74 -13.36 -13.13
C GLU A 323 -17.03 -13.68 -11.66
N LYS A 324 -17.76 -14.75 -11.38
CA LYS A 324 -18.02 -15.21 -10.02
C LYS A 324 -16.72 -15.57 -9.29
N LYS A 325 -15.78 -16.24 -9.93
CA LYS A 325 -14.49 -16.59 -9.36
C LYS A 325 -13.61 -15.35 -9.15
N ILE A 326 -13.62 -14.39 -10.08
CA ILE A 326 -12.95 -13.09 -9.92
C ILE A 326 -13.50 -12.36 -8.70
N LEU A 327 -14.82 -12.32 -8.55
CA LEU A 327 -15.46 -11.68 -7.39
C LEU A 327 -15.22 -12.48 -6.09
N GLU A 328 -15.10 -13.80 -6.17
CA GLU A 328 -14.79 -14.66 -5.02
C GLU A 328 -13.30 -14.58 -4.59
N GLU A 329 -12.40 -14.46 -5.55
CA GLU A 329 -10.95 -14.36 -5.34
C GLU A 329 -10.50 -12.91 -5.47
N SER A 330 -10.94 -12.03 -4.55
CA SER A 330 -10.55 -10.62 -4.60
C SER A 330 -9.04 -10.45 -4.78
N ARG A 331 -8.66 -9.71 -5.81
CA ARG A 331 -7.28 -9.34 -6.12
C ARG A 331 -6.80 -8.12 -5.39
N TYR A 332 -7.72 -7.47 -4.71
CA TYR A 332 -7.40 -6.34 -3.85
C TYR A 332 -7.03 -6.82 -2.45
N SER A 333 -5.93 -6.32 -1.95
CA SER A 333 -5.50 -6.48 -0.56
C SER A 333 -5.09 -5.14 0.03
N GLY A 334 -5.33 -4.89 1.30
CA GLY A 334 -4.92 -3.64 1.93
C GLY A 334 -5.84 -3.21 3.05
N LEU A 335 -5.97 -1.92 3.24
CA LEU A 335 -6.83 -1.31 4.26
C LEU A 335 -8.05 -0.68 3.62
N TYR A 336 -9.21 -0.75 4.27
CA TYR A 336 -10.40 -0.04 3.86
C TYR A 336 -11.15 0.56 5.05
N ASN A 337 -11.83 1.67 4.78
CA ASN A 337 -12.61 2.40 5.76
C ASN A 337 -13.82 1.59 6.20
N GLY A 338 -14.00 1.47 7.49
CA GLY A 338 -15.11 0.74 8.10
C GLY A 338 -16.44 1.50 8.14
N ASP A 339 -16.48 2.76 7.75
CA ASP A 339 -17.72 3.52 7.69
C ASP A 339 -18.66 2.97 6.61
N ASN A 340 -19.95 2.90 6.92
CA ASN A 340 -20.94 2.30 6.03
C ASN A 340 -21.12 3.09 4.71
N ARG A 341 -20.96 4.42 4.73
CA ARG A 341 -21.08 5.25 3.52
C ARG A 341 -19.86 5.04 2.64
N ALA A 342 -18.65 5.10 3.23
CA ALA A 342 -17.40 4.84 2.52
C ALA A 342 -17.38 3.45 1.88
N LEU A 343 -17.85 2.43 2.59
CA LEU A 343 -17.97 1.07 2.06
C LEU A 343 -18.92 0.99 0.87
N LYS A 344 -20.11 1.59 0.99
CA LYS A 344 -21.11 1.58 -0.07
C LYS A 344 -20.60 2.25 -1.35
N VAL A 345 -19.94 3.38 -1.21
CA VAL A 345 -19.36 4.13 -2.33
C VAL A 345 -18.21 3.34 -2.99
N MET A 346 -17.41 2.63 -2.19
CA MET A 346 -16.26 1.89 -2.68
C MET A 346 -16.64 0.57 -3.34
N ASP A 347 -17.58 -0.17 -2.76
CA ASP A 347 -18.00 -1.49 -3.25
C ASP A 347 -19.37 -1.92 -2.73
N ASN A 348 -20.38 -1.82 -3.57
CA ASN A 348 -21.73 -2.24 -3.25
C ASN A 348 -21.90 -3.77 -3.12
N SER A 349 -21.01 -4.54 -3.74
CA SER A 349 -21.08 -6.01 -3.75
C SER A 349 -20.39 -6.66 -2.57
N SER A 350 -19.57 -5.92 -1.83
CA SER A 350 -18.66 -6.42 -0.79
C SER A 350 -17.66 -7.47 -1.30
N ALA A 351 -17.52 -7.62 -2.61
CA ALA A 351 -16.68 -8.66 -3.23
C ALA A 351 -15.21 -8.28 -3.20
N THR A 352 -14.89 -6.99 -3.36
CA THR A 352 -13.51 -6.49 -3.39
C THR A 352 -12.82 -6.51 -2.03
N LEU A 353 -13.58 -6.68 -0.94
CA LEU A 353 -13.11 -6.47 0.43
C LEU A 353 -12.69 -7.74 1.18
N LYS A 354 -12.78 -8.92 0.54
CA LYS A 354 -12.54 -10.21 1.23
C LYS A 354 -11.13 -10.36 1.81
N ASN A 355 -10.12 -9.77 1.17
CA ASN A 355 -8.70 -9.89 1.55
C ASN A 355 -8.15 -8.63 2.22
N GLY A 356 -8.99 -7.64 2.52
CA GLY A 356 -8.58 -6.39 3.14
C GLY A 356 -8.81 -6.37 4.65
N GLN A 357 -8.10 -5.50 5.33
CA GLN A 357 -8.31 -5.20 6.75
C GLN A 357 -9.22 -3.99 6.89
N ARG A 358 -10.31 -4.16 7.61
CA ARG A 358 -11.27 -3.09 7.91
C ARG A 358 -10.78 -2.27 9.10
N LEU A 359 -10.59 -0.96 8.93
CA LEU A 359 -10.21 -0.04 9.97
C LEU A 359 -11.20 1.13 10.07
N GLU A 360 -11.34 1.68 11.27
CA GLU A 360 -12.02 2.96 11.46
C GLU A 360 -11.18 4.09 10.86
N GLU A 361 -11.83 5.11 10.31
CA GLU A 361 -11.16 6.21 9.62
C GLU A 361 -10.14 6.95 10.48
N THR A 362 -10.44 7.13 11.76
CA THR A 362 -9.50 7.71 12.72
C THR A 362 -8.19 6.92 12.82
N LEU A 363 -8.28 5.59 12.78
CA LEU A 363 -7.09 4.72 12.83
C LEU A 363 -6.30 4.77 11.51
N ILE A 364 -6.97 4.91 10.37
CA ILE A 364 -6.29 5.12 9.08
C ILE A 364 -5.52 6.45 9.13
N THR A 365 -6.14 7.51 9.66
CA THR A 365 -5.50 8.82 9.83
C THR A 365 -4.32 8.77 10.80
N ASP A 366 -4.47 8.09 11.93
CA ASP A 366 -3.39 7.88 12.90
C ASP A 366 -2.21 7.09 12.29
N LEU A 367 -2.51 6.08 11.47
CA LEU A 367 -1.49 5.31 10.76
C LEU A 367 -0.75 6.16 9.73
N MET A 368 -1.45 7.04 9.01
CA MET A 368 -0.83 7.99 8.07
C MET A 368 0.12 8.94 8.79
N GLU A 369 -0.26 9.45 9.95
CA GLU A 369 0.61 10.35 10.73
C GLU A 369 1.78 9.62 11.38
N ALA A 370 1.59 8.40 11.86
CA ALA A 370 2.68 7.54 12.35
C ALA A 370 3.68 7.23 11.22
N ASN A 371 3.18 6.94 10.03
CA ASN A 371 3.99 6.69 8.85
C ASN A 371 4.79 7.95 8.44
N ARG A 372 4.19 9.14 8.47
CA ARG A 372 4.88 10.41 8.19
C ARG A 372 6.05 10.63 9.16
N ARG A 373 5.82 10.43 10.46
CA ARG A 373 6.87 10.53 11.49
C ARG A 373 7.98 9.50 11.27
N ASN A 374 7.63 8.32 10.81
CA ASN A 374 8.62 7.29 10.48
C ASN A 374 9.48 7.68 9.27
N ILE A 375 8.89 8.28 8.24
CA ILE A 375 9.62 8.85 7.10
C ILE A 375 10.60 9.93 7.58
N GLU A 376 10.15 10.86 8.43
CA GLU A 376 10.99 11.92 9.00
C GLU A 376 12.17 11.36 9.81
N ARG A 377 11.93 10.34 10.63
CA ARG A 377 12.96 9.65 11.43
C ARG A 377 14.01 8.96 10.53
N LEU A 378 13.57 8.25 9.47
CA LEU A 378 14.47 7.58 8.54
C LEU A 378 15.32 8.61 7.78
N ALA A 379 14.71 9.70 7.32
CA ALA A 379 15.40 10.79 6.66
C ALA A 379 16.42 11.47 7.59
N GLY A 380 16.05 11.69 8.85
CA GLY A 380 16.97 12.21 9.87
C GLY A 380 18.19 11.31 10.06
N SER A 381 17.99 10.00 10.13
CA SER A 381 19.06 9.03 10.26
C SER A 381 19.99 8.99 9.03
N ILE A 382 19.47 9.19 7.81
CA ILE A 382 20.29 9.36 6.60
C ILE A 382 21.13 10.65 6.71
N ALA A 383 20.52 11.76 7.15
CA ALA A 383 21.20 13.05 7.31
C ALA A 383 22.29 13.01 8.39
N GLU A 384 22.13 12.18 9.42
CA GLU A 384 23.14 11.90 10.45
C GLU A 384 24.24 10.95 9.95
N GLY A 385 24.14 10.46 8.73
CA GLY A 385 25.12 9.61 8.09
C GLY A 385 25.13 8.16 8.56
N SER A 386 24.04 7.69 9.14
CA SER A 386 23.98 6.31 9.62
C SER A 386 23.97 5.31 8.48
N ILE A 387 24.93 4.39 8.50
CA ILE A 387 25.13 3.31 7.53
C ILE A 387 25.33 1.96 8.22
N GLU A 388 24.58 1.72 9.28
CA GLU A 388 24.71 0.51 10.08
C GLU A 388 24.42 -0.77 9.28
N ILE A 389 25.19 -1.85 9.63
CA ILE A 389 24.93 -3.19 9.12
C ILE A 389 23.88 -3.84 10.02
N ASN A 390 22.63 -3.51 9.81
CA ASN A 390 21.49 -3.89 10.64
C ASN A 390 20.32 -4.47 9.81
N PRO A 391 20.54 -5.53 9.01
CA PRO A 391 19.51 -6.06 8.14
C PRO A 391 18.29 -6.55 8.94
N VAL A 392 17.09 -6.28 8.43
CA VAL A 392 15.84 -6.79 9.02
C VAL A 392 15.71 -8.28 8.74
N ASN A 393 15.27 -9.04 9.74
CA ASN A 393 14.91 -10.45 9.62
C ASN A 393 13.51 -10.71 10.15
N GLU A 394 12.59 -11.06 9.26
CA GLU A 394 11.20 -11.43 9.55
C GLU A 394 10.95 -12.93 9.35
N GLY A 395 11.86 -13.76 9.74
CA GLY A 395 11.76 -15.21 9.57
C GLY A 395 11.94 -15.64 8.12
N LYS A 396 10.85 -15.83 7.36
CA LYS A 396 10.95 -16.22 5.94
C LYS A 396 11.47 -15.09 5.05
N ALA A 397 11.25 -13.83 5.40
CA ALA A 397 11.72 -12.64 4.71
C ALA A 397 12.95 -12.08 5.42
N ASN A 398 14.13 -12.39 4.91
CA ASN A 398 15.40 -11.92 5.41
C ASN A 398 16.01 -10.96 4.37
N ALA A 399 16.33 -9.73 4.77
CA ALA A 399 16.95 -8.70 3.94
C ALA A 399 18.21 -9.18 3.22
N CYS A 400 18.94 -10.13 3.83
CA CYS A 400 20.15 -10.70 3.27
C CYS A 400 19.88 -11.82 2.25
N LYS A 401 18.67 -12.39 2.17
CA LYS A 401 18.42 -13.58 1.34
C LYS A 401 18.76 -13.35 -0.14
N TYR A 402 18.36 -12.21 -0.67
CA TYR A 402 18.59 -11.79 -2.06
C TYR A 402 19.41 -10.50 -2.16
N CYS A 403 20.34 -10.28 -1.21
CA CYS A 403 21.19 -9.10 -1.22
C CYS A 403 22.42 -9.33 -2.11
N ASP A 404 22.62 -8.43 -3.08
CA ASP A 404 23.72 -8.48 -4.04
C ASP A 404 25.07 -8.15 -3.39
N PHE A 405 25.04 -7.49 -2.23
CA PHE A 405 26.22 -6.98 -1.53
C PHE A 405 26.78 -7.90 -0.44
N LYS A 406 26.38 -9.17 -0.38
CA LYS A 406 26.84 -10.11 0.66
C LYS A 406 28.37 -10.21 0.72
N GLY A 407 29.03 -10.23 -0.45
CA GLY A 407 30.48 -10.32 -0.54
C GLY A 407 31.23 -9.07 -0.02
N ILE A 408 30.58 -7.91 -0.06
CA ILE A 408 31.13 -6.65 0.45
C ILE A 408 30.81 -6.48 1.94
N CYS A 409 29.55 -6.75 2.30
CA CYS A 409 29.03 -6.56 3.65
C CYS A 409 29.62 -7.56 4.66
N ALA A 410 29.84 -8.80 4.25
CA ALA A 410 30.34 -9.90 5.09
C ALA A 410 29.54 -10.10 6.39
N PHE A 411 28.22 -9.78 6.39
CA PHE A 411 27.35 -9.95 7.55
C PHE A 411 27.18 -11.44 7.89
N ASP A 412 27.50 -11.79 9.12
CA ASP A 412 27.19 -13.10 9.70
C ASP A 412 26.79 -12.93 11.16
N SER A 413 25.57 -13.33 11.51
CA SER A 413 25.02 -13.22 12.86
C SER A 413 25.77 -14.06 13.92
N LYS A 414 26.71 -14.89 13.52
CA LYS A 414 27.59 -15.64 14.43
C LYS A 414 28.71 -14.78 14.99
N TYR A 415 29.06 -13.69 14.31
CA TYR A 415 30.09 -12.78 14.80
C TYR A 415 29.54 -11.79 15.82
N SER A 416 30.34 -11.51 16.84
CA SER A 416 30.03 -10.50 17.83
C SER A 416 29.84 -9.14 17.15
N GLY A 417 28.81 -8.40 17.53
CA GLY A 417 28.46 -7.12 16.94
C GLY A 417 27.53 -7.17 15.72
N ASN A 418 27.31 -8.36 15.13
CA ASN A 418 26.35 -8.52 14.07
C ASN A 418 25.02 -8.98 14.64
N SER A 419 23.97 -8.24 14.38
CA SER A 419 22.61 -8.63 14.76
C SER A 419 21.60 -8.22 13.70
N TYR A 420 20.56 -9.04 13.57
CA TYR A 420 19.41 -8.65 12.78
C TYR A 420 18.57 -7.63 13.53
N SER A 421 18.11 -6.62 12.83
CA SER A 421 17.02 -5.77 13.28
C SER A 421 15.70 -6.57 13.24
N ARG A 422 14.83 -6.33 14.20
CA ARG A 422 13.50 -6.97 14.28
C ARG A 422 12.43 -5.91 14.20
N ILE A 423 11.36 -6.23 13.48
CA ILE A 423 10.14 -5.42 13.57
C ILE A 423 9.45 -5.78 14.88
N TYR A 424 9.10 -4.76 15.65
CA TYR A 424 8.30 -4.95 16.85
C TYR A 424 6.89 -5.38 16.43
N ARG A 425 6.58 -6.66 16.61
CA ARG A 425 5.22 -7.16 16.51
C ARG A 425 4.50 -6.81 17.81
N GLY A 426 3.58 -5.94 17.78
CA GLY A 426 2.84 -5.51 18.98
C GLY A 426 2.20 -4.15 18.78
N GLU A 427 2.66 -3.36 17.83
CA GLU A 427 2.01 -2.10 17.51
C GLU A 427 0.73 -2.34 16.71
N ALA A 428 0.69 -3.33 15.83
CA ALA A 428 -0.54 -3.74 15.15
C ALA A 428 -1.61 -4.29 16.12
N GLU A 429 -1.21 -5.00 17.17
CA GLU A 429 -2.14 -5.42 18.22
C GLU A 429 -2.74 -4.22 18.97
N ASN A 430 -1.95 -3.15 19.19
CA ASN A 430 -2.45 -1.92 19.78
C ASN A 430 -3.46 -1.19 18.87
N TYR A 431 -3.22 -1.18 17.56
CA TYR A 431 -4.19 -0.66 16.60
C TYR A 431 -5.46 -1.51 16.56
N SER A 432 -5.33 -2.83 16.57
CA SER A 432 -6.47 -3.76 16.61
C SER A 432 -7.28 -3.62 17.91
N ARG A 433 -6.62 -3.48 19.07
CA ARG A 433 -7.30 -3.22 20.36
C ARG A 433 -8.02 -1.88 20.35
N LYS A 434 -7.39 -0.79 19.88
CA LYS A 434 -8.05 0.51 19.75
C LYS A 434 -9.28 0.44 18.84
N ALA A 435 -9.22 -0.32 17.74
CA ALA A 435 -10.35 -0.54 16.86
C ALA A 435 -11.51 -1.25 17.58
N GLU A 436 -11.20 -2.26 18.39
CA GLU A 436 -12.20 -3.01 19.18
C GLU A 436 -12.79 -2.14 20.29
N ASP A 437 -11.97 -1.37 21.00
CA ASP A 437 -12.41 -0.41 22.01
C ASP A 437 -13.33 0.66 21.42
N ILE A 438 -12.98 1.24 20.27
CA ILE A 438 -13.81 2.21 19.55
C ILE A 438 -15.16 1.57 19.15
N LYS A 439 -15.15 0.33 18.66
CA LYS A 439 -16.36 -0.42 18.30
C LYS A 439 -17.27 -0.65 19.52
N ASN A 440 -16.68 -0.99 20.65
CA ASN A 440 -17.40 -1.18 21.91
C ASN A 440 -18.02 0.13 22.39
N ILE A 441 -17.26 1.23 22.40
CA ILE A 441 -17.74 2.58 22.73
C ILE A 441 -18.89 3.02 21.80
N LYS A 442 -18.75 2.80 20.49
CA LYS A 442 -19.84 3.11 19.53
C LYS A 442 -21.09 2.29 19.79
N THR A 443 -20.94 1.05 20.21
CA THR A 443 -22.08 0.16 20.54
C THR A 443 -22.78 0.64 21.81
N GLU A 444 -22.02 1.02 22.85
CA GLU A 444 -22.55 1.63 24.05
C GLU A 444 -23.24 2.97 23.78
N TYR A 445 -22.61 3.82 22.96
CA TYR A 445 -23.21 5.09 22.57
C TYR A 445 -24.54 4.92 21.83
N LYS A 446 -24.64 3.96 20.89
CA LYS A 446 -25.90 3.63 20.21
C LYS A 446 -26.99 3.18 21.19
N LYS A 447 -26.61 2.37 22.20
CA LYS A 447 -27.52 1.92 23.24
C LYS A 447 -28.00 3.08 24.09
N VAL A 448 -27.09 3.91 24.62
CA VAL A 448 -27.40 5.09 25.44
C VAL A 448 -28.27 6.07 24.66
N ARG A 449 -27.95 6.32 23.40
CA ARG A 449 -28.77 7.18 22.52
C ARG A 449 -30.18 6.63 22.35
N GLY A 450 -30.32 5.33 22.09
CA GLY A 450 -31.65 4.68 21.98
C GLY A 450 -32.48 4.75 23.27
N ASP A 451 -31.80 4.62 24.40
CA ASP A 451 -32.47 4.75 25.71
C ASP A 451 -32.88 6.21 26.01
N MET A 452 -32.08 7.20 25.61
CA MET A 452 -32.39 8.61 25.69
C MET A 452 -33.56 8.97 24.80
N GLU A 453 -33.61 8.47 23.55
CA GLU A 453 -34.77 8.68 22.65
C GLU A 453 -36.08 8.09 23.21
N LYS A 454 -36.01 6.92 23.88
CA LYS A 454 -37.16 6.32 24.59
C LYS A 454 -37.60 7.18 25.78
N ALA A 455 -36.64 7.68 26.56
CA ALA A 455 -36.94 8.57 27.70
C ALA A 455 -37.57 9.86 27.23
N VAL A 456 -37.10 10.50 26.16
CA VAL A 456 -37.70 11.69 25.56
C VAL A 456 -39.14 11.41 25.13
N LYS A 457 -39.41 10.33 24.41
CA LYS A 457 -40.76 9.92 24.00
C LYS A 457 -41.70 9.70 25.21
N SER A 458 -41.16 9.13 26.29
CA SER A 458 -41.90 8.92 27.54
C SER A 458 -42.26 10.26 28.21
N CYS A 459 -41.29 11.21 28.26
CA CYS A 459 -41.54 12.56 28.77
C CYS A 459 -42.57 13.31 27.95
N ASP A 460 -42.51 13.25 26.63
CA ASP A 460 -43.49 13.87 25.74
C ASP A 460 -44.90 13.29 25.95
N SER A 461 -45.00 11.99 26.12
CA SER A 461 -46.26 11.30 26.44
C SER A 461 -46.80 11.73 27.79
N ALA A 462 -45.95 11.83 28.80
CA ALA A 462 -46.34 12.31 30.14
C ALA A 462 -46.80 13.80 30.11
N ARG A 463 -46.06 14.63 29.37
CA ARG A 463 -46.41 16.05 29.16
C ARG A 463 -47.78 16.19 28.49
N LYS A 464 -48.07 15.44 27.44
CA LYS A 464 -49.37 15.44 26.78
C LYS A 464 -50.50 15.03 27.73
N LYS A 465 -50.29 13.97 28.53
CA LYS A 465 -51.26 13.54 29.55
C LYS A 465 -51.52 14.64 30.60
N TYR A 466 -50.47 15.36 31.01
CA TYR A 466 -50.60 16.48 31.95
C TYR A 466 -51.38 17.64 31.32
N GLU A 467 -51.07 18.01 30.07
CA GLU A 467 -51.79 19.07 29.34
C GLU A 467 -53.29 18.73 29.17
N ASP A 468 -53.60 17.46 28.80
CA ASP A 468 -54.96 16.95 28.68
C ASP A 468 -55.69 16.96 30.03
N ALA A 469 -55.03 16.60 31.12
CA ALA A 469 -55.58 16.65 32.47
C ALA A 469 -55.82 18.08 32.93
N LYS A 470 -54.88 18.99 32.68
CA LYS A 470 -55.01 20.43 32.98
C LYS A 470 -56.19 21.03 32.25
N LYS A 471 -56.39 20.79 30.96
CA LYS A 471 -57.47 21.21 30.15
C LYS A 471 -58.81 20.73 30.72
N LYS A 472 -58.90 19.48 31.18
CA LYS A 472 -60.10 18.95 31.83
C LYS A 472 -60.45 19.64 33.17
N VAL A 473 -59.44 20.09 33.93
CA VAL A 473 -59.63 20.85 35.18
C VAL A 473 -60.09 22.24 34.84
N ASP A 474 -59.52 22.92 33.87
CA ASP A 474 -59.90 24.24 33.45
C ASP A 474 -61.37 24.27 32.92
N ASP A 475 -61.68 23.29 32.01
CA ASP A 475 -63.04 23.09 31.48
C ASP A 475 -64.13 22.86 32.60
N ARG A 476 -63.73 22.18 33.71
CA ARG A 476 -64.62 21.98 34.87
C ARG A 476 -64.77 23.25 35.71
N GLY A 477 -63.70 24.01 35.86
CA GLY A 477 -63.72 25.32 36.55
C GLY A 477 -64.58 26.28 35.83
N ASP A 478 -64.50 26.36 34.52
CA ASP A 478 -65.36 27.26 33.70
C ASP A 478 -66.87 26.88 33.79
N LYS A 479 -67.19 25.58 33.73
CA LYS A 479 -68.58 25.09 33.91
C LYS A 479 -69.12 25.33 35.31
N ALA A 480 -68.29 25.23 36.36
CA ALA A 480 -68.65 25.53 37.70
C ALA A 480 -68.94 27.05 37.90
N THR A 481 -68.08 27.89 37.26
CA THR A 481 -68.22 29.34 37.30
C THR A 481 -69.43 29.79 36.50
N GLN A 482 -69.80 29.16 35.42
CA GLN A 482 -70.99 29.41 34.64
C GLN A 482 -72.27 29.04 35.41
N LYS A 483 -72.29 27.91 36.13
CA LYS A 483 -73.34 27.39 36.94
C LYS A 483 -73.60 28.24 38.24
N MET A 484 -72.64 29.07 38.62
CA MET A 484 -72.81 30.07 39.69
C MET A 484 -73.33 31.45 39.21
N ARG A 485 -73.31 31.66 37.90
CA ARG A 485 -73.82 32.90 37.27
C ARG A 485 -75.27 32.81 36.77
N ASP A 486 -75.70 31.53 36.51
CA ASP A 486 -77.09 31.19 36.22
C ASP A 486 -77.90 30.94 37.53
#